data_293fbaaca9e3b698dfdc0c99a4f85eab
#
_entry.id   293fbaaca9e3b698dfdc0c99a4f85eab
#
_cell.length_a   1.000
_cell.length_b   1.000
_cell.length_c   1.000
_cell.angle_alpha   90.00
_cell.angle_beta   90.00
_cell.angle_gamma   90.00
#
_symmetry.space_group_name_H-M   'P 1'
#
loop_
_entity.id
_entity.type
_entity.pdbx_description
1 polymer ?
#
loop_
_entity_poly.entity_id
_entity_poly.type
_entity_poly.pdbx_seq_one_letter_code
_entity_poly.pdbx_strand_id
1 'polypeptide(L)'
;MITEERLKGAYSEGEALAIYNEVKQSGDLIGFCRTFMNHEDYQVARNALWGVTKASKAEHAQLQPLLHPLIDLAMQTDNASVRRLSLYHIERLKLEEDDLRTDFLDFCLAHMVNPDEFPGIQSLCMKIAYRMCKFYPVSQGQVIDILIIGAFFNSYSLQYYSFWKGKIGFARTVPVSWTTPMSIASVTV
;
A
#
# COMPACT_ATOMS: atom_id res chain seq x y z
N MET A 1 11.02 22.04 16.88
CA MET A 1 10.52 21.90 15.48
C MET A 1 11.47 20.95 14.78
N ILE A 2 10.94 19.88 14.17
CA ILE A 2 11.76 18.89 13.46
C ILE A 2 12.38 19.54 12.23
N THR A 3 13.67 19.26 12.00
CA THR A 3 14.43 19.79 10.85
C THR A 3 14.69 18.66 9.84
N GLU A 4 15.06 19.03 8.62
CA GLU A 4 15.46 18.08 7.57
C GLU A 4 16.67 17.24 8.00
N GLU A 5 17.68 17.84 8.64
CA GLU A 5 18.86 17.14 9.13
C GLU A 5 18.48 16.07 10.16
N ARG A 6 17.50 16.38 11.03
CA ARG A 6 16.99 15.41 12.00
C ARG A 6 16.31 14.22 11.31
N LEU A 7 15.57 14.48 10.21
CA LEU A 7 14.96 13.43 9.42
C LEU A 7 15.99 12.63 8.63
N LYS A 8 16.97 13.27 7.98
CA LYS A 8 18.04 12.59 7.24
C LYS A 8 18.84 11.64 8.12
N GLY A 9 19.09 12.01 9.37
CA GLY A 9 19.83 11.21 10.35
C GLY A 9 19.07 10.00 10.93
N ALA A 10 17.86 9.72 10.53
CA ALA A 10 17.07 8.63 11.12
C ALA A 10 17.30 7.30 10.39
N TYR A 11 18.07 6.39 11.03
CA TYR A 11 18.44 5.08 10.47
C TYR A 11 17.92 3.90 11.31
N SER A 12 17.29 4.14 12.46
CA SER A 12 16.84 3.11 13.37
C SER A 12 15.38 3.25 13.74
N GLU A 13 14.79 2.15 14.19
CA GLU A 13 13.41 2.10 14.71
C GLU A 13 13.22 3.03 15.90
N GLY A 14 14.24 3.16 16.76
CA GLY A 14 14.24 4.07 17.90
C GLY A 14 14.19 5.54 17.47
N GLU A 15 14.91 5.90 16.41
CA GLU A 15 14.88 7.26 15.86
C GLU A 15 13.54 7.59 15.20
N ALA A 16 12.95 6.64 14.48
CA ALA A 16 11.61 6.81 13.93
C ALA A 16 10.57 7.04 15.05
N LEU A 17 10.68 6.30 16.16
CA LEU A 17 9.82 6.51 17.33
C LEU A 17 10.10 7.88 18.01
N ALA A 18 11.35 8.30 18.10
CA ALA A 18 11.71 9.61 18.66
C ALA A 18 11.13 10.75 17.82
N ILE A 19 11.26 10.68 16.48
CA ILE A 19 10.64 11.64 15.56
C ILE A 19 9.12 11.69 15.79
N TYR A 20 8.46 10.54 15.85
CA TYR A 20 7.02 10.51 16.11
C TYR A 20 6.65 11.17 17.44
N ASN A 21 7.39 10.89 18.51
CA ASN A 21 7.15 11.49 19.82
C ASN A 21 7.31 13.03 19.80
N GLU A 22 8.32 13.54 19.07
CA GLU A 22 8.51 14.98 18.86
C GLU A 22 7.32 15.60 18.11
N VAL A 23 6.84 14.93 17.03
CA VAL A 23 5.65 15.36 16.28
C VAL A 23 4.41 15.36 17.17
N LYS A 24 4.22 14.29 17.94
CA LYS A 24 3.08 14.17 18.86
C LYS A 24 3.08 15.29 19.92
N GLN A 25 4.25 15.64 20.45
CA GLN A 25 4.37 16.75 21.40
C GLN A 25 4.04 18.10 20.79
N SER A 26 4.32 18.31 19.48
CA SER A 26 3.97 19.54 18.79
C SER A 26 2.45 19.69 18.55
N GLY A 27 1.71 18.58 18.56
CA GLY A 27 0.27 18.56 18.30
C GLY A 27 -0.15 18.75 16.84
N ASP A 28 0.81 18.91 15.92
CA ASP A 28 0.55 19.17 14.50
C ASP A 28 1.07 18.04 13.59
N LEU A 29 0.44 16.89 13.68
CA LEU A 29 0.75 15.72 12.85
C LEU A 29 0.48 15.98 11.35
N ILE A 30 -0.59 16.70 11.05
CA ILE A 30 -0.98 17.00 9.66
C ILE A 30 -0.01 17.99 9.03
N GLY A 31 0.34 19.08 9.72
CA GLY A 31 1.32 20.05 9.24
C GLY A 31 2.69 19.43 9.03
N PHE A 32 3.14 18.57 9.94
CA PHE A 32 4.36 17.79 9.77
C PHE A 32 4.33 16.95 8.49
N CYS A 33 3.27 16.16 8.27
CA CYS A 33 3.16 15.36 7.07
C CYS A 33 3.15 16.21 5.80
N ARG A 34 2.37 17.28 5.77
CA ARG A 34 2.31 18.20 4.60
C ARG A 34 3.67 18.81 4.25
N THR A 35 4.46 19.14 5.27
CA THR A 35 5.78 19.72 5.06
C THR A 35 6.79 18.75 4.48
N PHE A 36 6.77 17.48 4.95
CA PHE A 36 7.88 16.58 4.68
C PHE A 36 7.55 15.37 3.80
N MET A 37 6.28 14.97 3.65
CA MET A 37 5.93 13.73 2.94
C MET A 37 6.27 13.76 1.44
N ASN A 38 6.27 14.95 0.83
CA ASN A 38 6.61 15.14 -0.59
C ASN A 38 7.90 15.97 -0.77
N HIS A 39 8.85 15.77 0.13
CA HIS A 39 10.13 16.47 0.09
C HIS A 39 10.99 15.95 -1.08
N GLU A 40 11.76 16.83 -1.74
CA GLU A 40 12.64 16.49 -2.87
C GLU A 40 13.67 15.42 -2.49
N ASP A 41 14.24 15.52 -1.29
CA ASP A 41 15.10 14.49 -0.73
C ASP A 41 14.23 13.33 -0.23
N TYR A 42 14.31 12.20 -0.92
CA TYR A 42 13.52 11.01 -0.57
C TYR A 42 13.82 10.46 0.83
N GLN A 43 15.00 10.72 1.41
CA GLN A 43 15.33 10.30 2.77
C GLN A 43 14.49 11.06 3.80
N VAL A 44 14.29 12.36 3.57
CA VAL A 44 13.42 13.20 4.40
C VAL A 44 11.98 12.71 4.31
N ALA A 45 11.46 12.56 3.09
CA ALA A 45 10.10 12.09 2.85
C ALA A 45 9.85 10.70 3.46
N ARG A 46 10.78 9.76 3.20
CA ARG A 46 10.73 8.40 3.74
C ARG A 46 10.71 8.40 5.27
N ASN A 47 11.63 9.15 5.90
CA ASN A 47 11.79 9.12 7.35
C ASN A 47 10.65 9.86 8.07
N ALA A 48 10.08 10.89 7.44
CA ALA A 48 8.87 11.53 7.93
C ALA A 48 7.70 10.54 7.95
N LEU A 49 7.42 9.88 6.82
CA LEU A 49 6.38 8.87 6.73
C LEU A 49 6.66 7.68 7.67
N TRP A 50 7.92 7.25 7.79
CA TRP A 50 8.29 6.15 8.69
C TRP A 50 8.04 6.50 10.15
N GLY A 51 8.37 7.70 10.59
CA GLY A 51 8.04 8.18 11.94
C GLY A 51 6.54 8.05 12.22
N VAL A 52 5.71 8.50 11.29
CA VAL A 52 4.24 8.46 11.42
C VAL A 52 3.67 7.03 11.46
N THR A 53 4.41 6.01 11.01
CA THR A 53 3.97 4.62 11.19
C THR A 53 3.84 4.20 12.67
N LYS A 54 4.45 4.95 13.59
CA LYS A 54 4.39 4.71 15.04
C LYS A 54 3.10 5.24 15.69
N ALA A 55 2.30 5.99 14.94
CA ALA A 55 1.03 6.51 15.42
C ALA A 55 0.06 5.38 15.79
N SER A 56 -0.66 5.55 16.88
CA SER A 56 -1.79 4.69 17.22
C SER A 56 -2.90 4.80 16.19
N LYS A 57 -3.83 3.86 16.18
CA LYS A 57 -4.97 3.88 15.24
C LYS A 57 -5.78 5.18 15.31
N ALA A 58 -5.98 5.72 16.52
CA ALA A 58 -6.74 6.94 16.72
C ALA A 58 -6.00 8.18 16.18
N GLU A 59 -4.68 8.24 16.42
CA GLU A 59 -3.84 9.32 15.92
C GLU A 59 -3.67 9.25 14.40
N HIS A 60 -3.51 8.02 13.87
CA HIS A 60 -3.43 7.81 12.43
C HIS A 60 -4.69 8.25 11.69
N ALA A 61 -5.87 8.12 12.30
CA ALA A 61 -7.12 8.60 11.73
C ALA A 61 -7.15 10.13 11.50
N GLN A 62 -6.30 10.89 12.19
CA GLN A 62 -6.16 12.34 11.96
C GLN A 62 -5.56 12.64 10.57
N LEU A 63 -4.89 11.68 9.93
CA LEU A 63 -4.34 11.83 8.59
C LEU A 63 -5.39 11.71 7.48
N GLN A 64 -6.66 11.49 7.81
CA GLN A 64 -7.73 11.35 6.80
C GLN A 64 -7.76 12.51 5.77
N PRO A 65 -7.52 13.79 6.13
CA PRO A 65 -7.43 14.89 5.16
C PRO A 65 -6.24 14.80 4.18
N LEU A 66 -5.31 13.87 4.41
CA LEU A 66 -4.14 13.62 3.56
C LEU A 66 -4.32 12.41 2.65
N LEU A 67 -5.50 11.79 2.60
CA LEU A 67 -5.73 10.58 1.80
C LEU A 67 -5.38 10.81 0.32
N HIS A 68 -5.95 11.82 -0.32
CA HIS A 68 -5.66 12.12 -1.73
C HIS A 68 -4.21 12.56 -1.99
N PRO A 69 -3.60 13.46 -1.19
CA PRO A 69 -2.17 13.73 -1.28
C PRO A 69 -1.26 12.50 -1.14
N LEU A 70 -1.61 11.55 -0.27
CA LEU A 70 -0.86 10.29 -0.13
C LEU A 70 -1.05 9.37 -1.34
N ILE A 71 -2.24 9.35 -1.94
CA ILE A 71 -2.52 8.64 -3.19
C ILE A 71 -1.65 9.21 -4.32
N ASP A 72 -1.66 10.53 -4.50
CA ASP A 72 -0.85 11.20 -5.52
C ASP A 72 0.64 10.91 -5.33
N LEU A 73 1.13 11.01 -4.08
CA LEU A 73 2.51 10.69 -3.76
C LEU A 73 2.86 9.21 -4.07
N ALA A 74 1.99 8.26 -3.74
CA ALA A 74 2.22 6.85 -4.03
C ALA A 74 2.32 6.56 -5.53
N MET A 75 1.51 7.24 -6.34
CA MET A 75 1.48 7.08 -7.78
C MET A 75 2.66 7.76 -8.49
N GLN A 76 3.08 8.94 -8.01
CA GLN A 76 4.06 9.78 -8.68
C GLN A 76 5.51 9.49 -8.28
N THR A 77 5.74 8.97 -7.08
CA THR A 77 7.11 8.76 -6.60
C THR A 77 7.82 7.61 -7.31
N ASP A 78 9.09 7.82 -7.69
CA ASP A 78 9.96 6.76 -8.20
C ASP A 78 10.61 5.95 -7.07
N ASN A 79 10.56 6.44 -5.83
CA ASN A 79 11.18 5.78 -4.70
C ASN A 79 10.28 4.72 -4.07
N ALA A 80 10.67 3.46 -4.17
CA ALA A 80 9.89 2.32 -3.66
C ALA A 80 9.61 2.39 -2.14
N SER A 81 10.52 2.97 -1.34
CA SER A 81 10.32 3.10 0.10
C SER A 81 9.26 4.15 0.44
N VAL A 82 9.28 5.29 -0.27
CA VAL A 82 8.26 6.34 -0.13
C VAL A 82 6.90 5.79 -0.59
N ARG A 83 6.86 5.13 -1.76
CA ARG A 83 5.64 4.46 -2.28
C ARG A 83 5.06 3.50 -1.26
N ARG A 84 5.88 2.60 -0.72
CA ARG A 84 5.44 1.61 0.26
C ARG A 84 4.86 2.25 1.53
N LEU A 85 5.50 3.32 2.03
CA LEU A 85 5.04 4.01 3.24
C LEU A 85 3.75 4.80 2.98
N SER A 86 3.62 5.44 1.82
CA SER A 86 2.38 6.12 1.42
C SER A 86 1.21 5.12 1.34
N LEU A 87 1.41 3.97 0.67
CA LEU A 87 0.41 2.90 0.61
C LEU A 87 0.09 2.32 1.99
N TYR A 88 1.08 2.20 2.88
CA TYR A 88 0.86 1.78 4.27
C TYR A 88 -0.08 2.72 5.02
N HIS A 89 0.07 4.03 4.83
CA HIS A 89 -0.83 5.00 5.44
C HIS A 89 -2.21 4.96 4.82
N ILE A 90 -2.33 4.91 3.49
CA ILE A 90 -3.62 4.80 2.77
C ILE A 90 -4.39 3.55 3.23
N GLU A 91 -3.72 2.41 3.38
CA GLU A 91 -4.35 1.16 3.82
C GLU A 91 -5.04 1.27 5.18
N ARG A 92 -4.57 2.16 6.04
CA ARG A 92 -5.11 2.40 7.39
C ARG A 92 -6.18 3.47 7.47
N LEU A 93 -6.28 4.33 6.45
CA LEU A 93 -7.28 5.37 6.38
C LEU A 93 -8.62 4.80 5.90
N LYS A 94 -9.71 5.52 6.12
CA LYS A 94 -11.00 5.15 5.56
C LYS A 94 -10.98 5.41 4.06
N LEU A 95 -11.62 4.52 3.31
CA LEU A 95 -11.96 4.70 1.90
C LEU A 95 -13.48 4.66 1.84
N GLU A 96 -14.09 5.76 1.46
CA GLU A 96 -15.53 5.91 1.24
C GLU A 96 -15.79 6.00 -0.26
N GLU A 97 -17.04 5.92 -0.69
CA GLU A 97 -17.38 5.89 -2.11
C GLU A 97 -16.91 7.16 -2.84
N ASP A 98 -17.01 8.32 -2.18
CA ASP A 98 -16.59 9.60 -2.72
C ASP A 98 -15.04 9.75 -2.83
N ASP A 99 -14.29 8.91 -2.13
CA ASP A 99 -12.82 8.90 -2.17
C ASP A 99 -12.28 8.04 -3.32
N LEU A 100 -13.14 7.30 -4.03
CA LEU A 100 -12.72 6.33 -5.02
C LEU A 100 -12.18 7.01 -6.28
N ARG A 101 -10.98 6.57 -6.68
CA ARG A 101 -10.28 7.02 -7.89
C ARG A 101 -9.97 5.80 -8.77
N THR A 102 -10.45 5.82 -10.00
CA THR A 102 -10.21 4.72 -10.95
C THR A 102 -8.74 4.61 -11.32
N ASP A 103 -8.04 5.74 -11.51
CA ASP A 103 -6.60 5.76 -11.78
C ASP A 103 -5.78 5.10 -10.66
N PHE A 104 -6.19 5.30 -9.40
CA PHE A 104 -5.53 4.66 -8.26
C PHE A 104 -5.88 3.17 -8.15
N LEU A 105 -7.10 2.78 -8.50
CA LEU A 105 -7.45 1.37 -8.59
C LEU A 105 -6.62 0.66 -9.66
N ASP A 106 -6.51 1.24 -10.86
CA ASP A 106 -5.71 0.72 -11.96
C ASP A 106 -4.22 0.60 -11.57
N PHE A 107 -3.69 1.63 -10.89
CA PHE A 107 -2.35 1.58 -10.30
C PHE A 107 -2.18 0.40 -9.35
N CYS A 108 -3.10 0.21 -8.40
CA CYS A 108 -3.03 -0.89 -7.46
C CYS A 108 -3.12 -2.26 -8.16
N LEU A 109 -3.98 -2.41 -9.17
CA LEU A 109 -4.13 -3.63 -9.95
C LEU A 109 -2.87 -3.96 -10.73
N ALA A 110 -2.23 -2.96 -11.34
CA ALA A 110 -0.97 -3.14 -12.09
C ALA A 110 0.19 -3.54 -11.17
N HIS A 111 0.35 -2.85 -10.03
CA HIS A 111 1.47 -3.10 -9.12
C HIS A 111 1.35 -4.40 -8.34
N MET A 112 0.13 -4.87 -8.01
CA MET A 112 -0.04 -6.10 -7.24
C MET A 112 0.35 -7.36 -7.99
N VAL A 113 0.32 -7.35 -9.33
CA VAL A 113 0.67 -8.49 -10.19
C VAL A 113 2.05 -8.36 -10.85
N ASN A 114 2.71 -7.21 -10.71
CA ASN A 114 4.03 -6.97 -11.31
C ASN A 114 5.10 -7.80 -10.58
N PRO A 115 5.79 -8.75 -11.27
CA PRO A 115 6.79 -9.61 -10.65
C PRO A 115 8.05 -8.84 -10.19
N ASP A 116 8.31 -7.67 -10.78
CA ASP A 116 9.47 -6.83 -10.46
C ASP A 116 9.20 -5.88 -9.29
N GLU A 117 7.95 -5.84 -8.79
CA GLU A 117 7.57 -4.97 -7.68
C GLU A 117 7.92 -5.61 -6.33
N PHE A 118 8.27 -4.80 -5.34
CA PHE A 118 8.56 -5.27 -3.99
C PHE A 118 7.32 -5.92 -3.34
N PRO A 119 7.47 -7.10 -2.69
CA PRO A 119 6.35 -7.84 -2.08
C PRO A 119 5.52 -7.02 -1.08
N GLY A 120 6.15 -6.06 -0.39
CA GLY A 120 5.45 -5.16 0.53
C GLY A 120 4.49 -4.21 -0.19
N ILE A 121 4.86 -3.71 -1.39
CA ILE A 121 4.02 -2.86 -2.23
C ILE A 121 2.90 -3.68 -2.84
N GLN A 122 3.21 -4.85 -3.42
CA GLN A 122 2.21 -5.78 -3.96
C GLN A 122 1.12 -6.09 -2.94
N SER A 123 1.51 -6.43 -1.70
CA SER A 123 0.60 -6.76 -0.61
C SER A 123 -0.31 -5.58 -0.23
N LEU A 124 0.22 -4.37 -0.18
CA LEU A 124 -0.55 -3.16 0.13
C LEU A 124 -1.51 -2.82 -1.00
N CYS A 125 -1.06 -2.85 -2.26
CA CYS A 125 -1.90 -2.64 -3.43
C CYS A 125 -3.06 -3.64 -3.48
N MET A 126 -2.80 -4.91 -3.20
CA MET A 126 -3.82 -5.96 -3.12
C MET A 126 -4.89 -5.63 -2.06
N LYS A 127 -4.48 -5.22 -0.86
CA LYS A 127 -5.42 -4.87 0.22
C LYS A 127 -6.27 -3.65 -0.11
N ILE A 128 -5.65 -2.64 -0.70
CA ILE A 128 -6.32 -1.40 -1.09
C ILE A 128 -7.30 -1.67 -2.23
N ALA A 129 -6.87 -2.35 -3.30
CA ALA A 129 -7.74 -2.73 -4.42
C ALA A 129 -8.96 -3.52 -3.94
N TYR A 130 -8.77 -4.50 -3.06
CA TYR A 130 -9.88 -5.25 -2.47
C TYR A 130 -10.86 -4.35 -1.71
N ARG A 131 -10.39 -3.36 -0.96
CA ARG A 131 -11.25 -2.41 -0.24
C ARG A 131 -12.04 -1.53 -1.19
N MET A 132 -11.40 -1.03 -2.26
CA MET A 132 -12.04 -0.20 -3.28
C MET A 132 -13.11 -0.99 -4.05
N CYS A 133 -12.83 -2.24 -4.41
CA CYS A 133 -13.75 -3.09 -5.16
C CYS A 133 -15.03 -3.46 -4.40
N LYS A 134 -15.09 -3.25 -3.08
CA LYS A 134 -16.34 -3.41 -2.33
C LYS A 134 -17.43 -2.44 -2.77
N PHE A 135 -17.05 -1.29 -3.31
CA PHE A 135 -17.95 -0.27 -3.83
C PHE A 135 -18.32 -0.50 -5.31
N TYR A 136 -17.63 -1.43 -6.00
CA TYR A 136 -17.89 -1.78 -7.41
C TYR A 136 -18.33 -3.23 -7.54
N PRO A 137 -19.65 -3.54 -7.36
CA PRO A 137 -20.13 -4.93 -7.30
C PRO A 137 -19.87 -5.72 -8.60
N VAL A 138 -19.81 -5.05 -9.76
CA VAL A 138 -19.50 -5.70 -11.04
C VAL A 138 -18.02 -6.12 -11.14
N SER A 139 -17.13 -5.38 -10.48
CA SER A 139 -15.67 -5.62 -10.52
C SER A 139 -15.21 -6.66 -9.50
N GLN A 140 -16.05 -7.02 -8.52
CA GLN A 140 -15.64 -7.95 -7.45
C GLN A 140 -15.21 -9.32 -7.98
N GLY A 141 -15.91 -9.85 -8.99
CA GLY A 141 -15.56 -11.12 -9.62
C GLY A 141 -14.19 -11.07 -10.31
N GLN A 142 -13.95 -10.03 -11.10
CA GLN A 142 -12.69 -9.86 -11.83
C GLN A 142 -11.51 -9.62 -10.91
N VAL A 143 -11.68 -8.84 -9.85
CA VAL A 143 -10.62 -8.57 -8.87
C VAL A 143 -10.29 -9.81 -8.05
N ILE A 144 -11.30 -10.61 -7.69
CA ILE A 144 -11.07 -11.89 -7.02
C ILE A 144 -10.27 -12.83 -7.94
N ASP A 145 -10.59 -12.89 -9.23
CA ASP A 145 -9.86 -13.71 -10.19
C ASP A 145 -8.40 -13.21 -10.36
N ILE A 146 -8.18 -11.89 -10.44
CA ILE A 146 -6.84 -11.29 -10.51
C ILE A 146 -6.07 -11.51 -9.20
N LEU A 147 -6.72 -11.40 -8.04
CA LEU A 147 -6.11 -11.69 -6.74
C LEU A 147 -5.69 -13.15 -6.62
N ILE A 148 -6.51 -14.07 -7.14
CA ILE A 148 -6.19 -15.51 -7.18
C ILE A 148 -4.98 -15.74 -8.11
N ILE A 149 -4.98 -15.15 -9.29
CA ILE A 149 -3.90 -15.28 -10.27
C ILE A 149 -2.60 -14.68 -9.70
N GLY A 150 -2.63 -13.48 -9.14
CA GLY A 150 -1.47 -12.84 -8.52
C GLY A 150 -0.92 -13.65 -7.32
N ALA A 151 -1.80 -14.27 -6.54
CA ALA A 151 -1.41 -15.16 -5.45
C ALA A 151 -0.72 -16.44 -5.94
N PHE A 152 -1.10 -16.97 -7.10
CA PHE A 152 -0.47 -18.19 -7.68
C PHE A 152 0.90 -17.91 -8.31
N PHE A 153 1.11 -16.72 -8.90
CA PHE A 153 2.37 -16.41 -9.58
C PHE A 153 3.48 -15.95 -8.63
N ASN A 154 3.16 -15.58 -7.40
CA ASN A 154 4.16 -15.10 -6.46
C ASN A 154 4.31 -16.08 -5.28
N SER A 155 5.41 -16.84 -5.26
CA SER A 155 5.68 -17.86 -4.22
C SER A 155 5.74 -17.30 -2.79
N TYR A 156 5.89 -15.99 -2.63
CA TYR A 156 5.75 -15.30 -1.34
C TYR A 156 4.29 -15.09 -0.91
N SER A 157 3.34 -15.30 -1.81
CA SER A 157 1.92 -15.05 -1.56
C SER A 157 1.19 -16.22 -0.87
N LEU A 158 1.79 -17.40 -0.74
CA LEU A 158 1.18 -18.52 -0.03
C LEU A 158 0.85 -18.19 1.44
N GLN A 159 1.66 -17.35 2.07
CA GLN A 159 1.41 -16.87 3.44
C GLN A 159 0.21 -15.91 3.48
N TYR A 160 0.00 -15.12 2.41
CA TYR A 160 -1.15 -14.23 2.25
C TYR A 160 -2.39 -14.96 1.74
N TYR A 161 -2.24 -16.02 0.95
CA TYR A 161 -3.34 -16.88 0.52
C TYR A 161 -4.10 -17.49 1.71
N SER A 162 -3.40 -17.96 2.74
CA SER A 162 -4.04 -18.50 3.95
C SER A 162 -4.83 -17.42 4.73
N PHE A 163 -4.32 -16.18 4.76
CA PHE A 163 -4.99 -15.04 5.35
C PHE A 163 -6.27 -14.67 4.60
N TRP A 164 -6.25 -14.71 3.26
CA TRP A 164 -7.39 -14.37 2.42
C TRP A 164 -8.42 -15.49 2.34
N LYS A 165 -8.00 -16.74 2.33
CA LYS A 165 -8.90 -17.90 2.36
C LYS A 165 -9.87 -17.86 3.54
N GLY A 166 -9.42 -17.38 4.71
CA GLY A 166 -10.26 -17.22 5.89
C GLY A 166 -11.24 -16.03 5.83
N LYS A 167 -10.93 -14.98 5.04
CA LYS A 167 -11.75 -13.76 4.99
C LYS A 167 -12.75 -13.70 3.85
N ILE A 168 -12.49 -14.36 2.71
CA ILE A 168 -13.35 -14.29 1.53
C ILE A 168 -14.40 -15.41 1.50
N GLY A 169 -14.35 -16.37 2.44
CA GLY A 169 -15.32 -17.47 2.50
C GLY A 169 -15.33 -18.27 1.20
N PHE A 170 -14.20 -18.85 0.81
CA PHE A 170 -14.05 -19.59 -0.43
C PHE A 170 -14.98 -20.81 -0.46
N ALA A 171 -16.19 -20.64 -1.02
CA ALA A 171 -17.11 -21.70 -1.35
C ALA A 171 -16.95 -22.17 -2.82
N ARG A 172 -15.87 -21.81 -3.52
CA ARG A 172 -15.55 -22.35 -4.85
C ARG A 172 -14.26 -23.14 -4.81
N THR A 173 -14.40 -24.44 -4.92
CA THR A 173 -13.33 -25.37 -5.25
C THR A 173 -12.73 -24.96 -6.60
N VAL A 174 -11.48 -24.48 -6.58
CA VAL A 174 -10.69 -24.30 -7.79
C VAL A 174 -10.53 -25.71 -8.40
N PRO A 175 -10.90 -25.92 -9.68
CA PRO A 175 -10.67 -27.22 -10.31
C PRO A 175 -9.17 -27.55 -10.31
N VAL A 176 -8.81 -28.76 -9.88
CA VAL A 176 -7.43 -29.25 -9.74
C VAL A 176 -6.69 -29.38 -11.10
N SER A 177 -7.31 -28.99 -12.21
CA SER A 177 -6.75 -29.09 -13.57
C SER A 177 -5.67 -28.04 -13.92
N TRP A 178 -5.35 -27.11 -13.03
CA TRP A 178 -4.37 -26.05 -13.27
C TRP A 178 -2.96 -26.34 -12.74
N THR A 179 -2.67 -27.57 -12.35
CA THR A 179 -1.34 -27.95 -11.83
C THR A 179 -0.32 -28.37 -12.91
N THR A 180 -0.63 -28.20 -14.19
CA THR A 180 0.33 -28.40 -15.27
C THR A 180 0.95 -27.06 -15.67
N PRO A 181 2.30 -26.91 -15.67
CA PRO A 181 2.93 -25.70 -16.17
C PRO A 181 2.61 -25.57 -17.66
N MET A 182 1.89 -24.53 -18.04
CA MET A 182 1.73 -24.18 -19.44
C MET A 182 3.11 -23.87 -20.04
N SER A 183 3.61 -24.79 -20.84
CA SER A 183 4.68 -24.55 -21.80
C SER A 183 4.30 -23.37 -22.67
N ILE A 184 5.12 -22.32 -22.66
CA ILE A 184 5.01 -21.17 -23.54
C ILE A 184 5.37 -21.68 -24.96
N ALA A 185 4.36 -22.15 -25.71
CA ALA A 185 4.49 -22.38 -27.13
C ALA A 185 4.14 -21.07 -27.85
N SER A 186 5.19 -20.46 -28.43
CA SER A 186 5.20 -19.53 -29.57
C SER A 186 3.83 -19.19 -30.19
N VAL A 187 3.40 -17.96 -30.06
CA VAL A 187 2.50 -17.33 -31.05
C VAL A 187 3.36 -16.43 -31.92
N THR A 188 3.73 -16.98 -33.09
CA THR A 188 4.14 -16.25 -34.27
C THR A 188 2.86 -15.90 -35.03
N VAL A 189 2.56 -14.66 -35.25
CA VAL A 189 2.13 -13.89 -36.43
C VAL A 189 1.69 -12.50 -35.98
#